data_3f73301bb912888b84117470acb8dfe5
#
_entry.id   3f73301bb912888b84117470acb8dfe5
#
_cell.length_a   1.000
_cell.length_b   1.000
_cell.length_c   1.000
_cell.angle_alpha   90.00
_cell.angle_beta   90.00
_cell.angle_gamma   90.00
#
_symmetry.space_group_name_H-M   'P 1'
#
loop_
_entity.id
_entity.type
_entity.pdbx_description
1 polymer ?
#
loop_
_entity_poly.entity_id
_entity_poly.type
_entity_poly.pdbx_seq_one_letter_code
_entity_poly.pdbx_strand_id
1 'polypeptide(L)'
;MLRTFIFGNLGAKGMALIMAVVLWFYAINKHTGEIEEDIQIAINTPAGLTVLDTSSNVVTVGLSGPRNIIDRVSDMIKDNKITARYDFPDMSDILNDEFTKTIRISRRNFNFPQEIRLDSIVPNRIDVMLGRLESKYLKVQIERKGIPAPGYEITNEYFYPHEVLVTGPTNVLKEAEVISTKPTDVNGITSGQNRTFPWAVDLEQSISFVKDDKYVSVPINCEEEINVWFEVSEEEDIKKFEKIKVNVLHHINYNFRVKLKDEHIALSLKGPKLMLDRLNSNDITAYIDVSSLTPPGPYKQPVDCTIPEGLEIEGNQPEVHVDIMETTTETR
;
A
#
# COMPACT_ATOMS: atom_id res chain seq x y z
N MET A 1 55.55 -56.82 -46.14
CA MET A 1 56.13 -55.94 -45.11
C MET A 1 55.09 -55.15 -44.22
N LEU A 2 53.98 -54.67 -44.77
CA LEU A 2 53.00 -53.92 -43.98
C LEU A 2 52.30 -54.78 -42.92
N ARG A 3 51.99 -56.05 -43.20
CA ARG A 3 51.26 -56.97 -42.32
C ARG A 3 52.05 -57.38 -41.08
N THR A 4 53.38 -57.51 -41.18
CA THR A 4 54.29 -57.84 -40.08
C THR A 4 54.49 -56.62 -39.13
N PHE A 5 54.37 -55.37 -39.69
CA PHE A 5 54.46 -54.14 -38.86
C PHE A 5 53.21 -53.89 -38.03
N ILE A 6 52.04 -54.29 -38.58
CA ILE A 6 50.73 -54.08 -37.87
C ILE A 6 50.52 -55.16 -36.79
N PHE A 7 50.83 -56.41 -37.07
CA PHE A 7 50.53 -57.54 -36.14
C PHE A 7 51.74 -58.01 -35.30
N GLY A 8 52.96 -57.44 -35.54
CA GLY A 8 54.16 -57.75 -34.73
C GLY A 8 54.02 -57.05 -33.35
N ASN A 9 54.32 -57.79 -32.27
CA ASN A 9 54.33 -57.29 -30.90
C ASN A 9 52.94 -56.70 -30.38
N LEU A 10 51.86 -57.44 -30.67
CA LEU A 10 50.48 -57.03 -30.22
C LEU A 10 50.42 -56.73 -28.71
N GLY A 11 51.14 -57.49 -27.88
CA GLY A 11 51.18 -57.25 -26.42
C GLY A 11 51.82 -55.92 -26.08
N ALA A 12 52.90 -55.52 -26.69
CA ALA A 12 53.57 -54.25 -26.47
C ALA A 12 52.70 -53.05 -26.94
N LYS A 13 52.01 -53.24 -28.09
CA LYS A 13 51.08 -52.21 -28.62
C LYS A 13 49.80 -52.06 -27.76
N GLY A 14 49.30 -53.21 -27.28
CA GLY A 14 48.16 -53.17 -26.31
C GLY A 14 48.53 -52.45 -25.01
N MET A 15 49.74 -52.73 -24.49
CA MET A 15 50.21 -52.05 -23.26
C MET A 15 50.48 -50.57 -23.50
N ALA A 16 51.00 -50.16 -24.65
CA ALA A 16 51.17 -48.77 -25.03
C ALA A 16 49.84 -48.05 -25.19
N LEU A 17 48.80 -48.69 -25.75
CA LEU A 17 47.48 -48.14 -25.89
C LEU A 17 46.81 -47.95 -24.50
N ILE A 18 46.94 -48.96 -23.61
CA ILE A 18 46.42 -48.84 -22.23
C ILE A 18 47.12 -47.70 -21.52
N MET A 19 48.46 -47.59 -21.64
CA MET A 19 49.23 -46.53 -21.02
C MET A 19 48.89 -45.16 -21.61
N ALA A 20 48.64 -45.05 -22.91
CA ALA A 20 48.17 -43.82 -23.56
C ALA A 20 46.77 -43.39 -23.04
N VAL A 21 45.85 -44.33 -22.88
CA VAL A 21 44.51 -44.07 -22.32
C VAL A 21 44.59 -43.63 -20.85
N VAL A 22 45.44 -44.29 -20.05
CA VAL A 22 45.67 -43.89 -18.65
C VAL A 22 46.29 -42.49 -18.54
N LEU A 23 47.31 -42.22 -19.38
CA LEU A 23 47.93 -40.87 -19.42
C LEU A 23 46.98 -39.81 -19.99
N TRP A 24 46.14 -40.15 -20.95
CA TRP A 24 45.11 -39.26 -21.48
C TRP A 24 44.04 -38.93 -20.39
N PHE A 25 43.59 -39.98 -19.69
CA PHE A 25 42.65 -39.81 -18.57
C PHE A 25 43.26 -38.99 -17.44
N TYR A 26 44.53 -39.20 -17.09
CA TYR A 26 45.28 -38.43 -16.12
C TYR A 26 45.44 -36.96 -16.55
N ALA A 27 45.74 -36.73 -17.84
CA ALA A 27 45.90 -35.38 -18.39
C ALA A 27 44.59 -34.61 -18.41
N ILE A 28 43.48 -35.25 -18.77
CA ILE A 28 42.12 -34.62 -18.76
C ILE A 28 41.70 -34.25 -17.35
N ASN A 29 41.93 -35.11 -16.35
CA ASN A 29 41.60 -34.83 -14.98
C ASN A 29 42.48 -33.74 -14.32
N LYS A 30 43.58 -33.35 -14.96
CA LYS A 30 44.48 -32.29 -14.49
C LYS A 30 44.13 -30.89 -15.02
N HIS A 31 43.11 -30.75 -15.89
CA HIS A 31 42.66 -29.42 -16.30
C HIS A 31 42.02 -28.70 -15.13
N THR A 32 42.74 -27.75 -14.52
CA THR A 32 42.25 -26.80 -13.59
C THR A 32 41.37 -25.78 -14.33
N GLY A 33 40.12 -25.66 -13.93
CA GLY A 33 39.28 -24.54 -14.33
C GLY A 33 39.48 -23.35 -13.42
N GLU A 34 39.32 -22.17 -13.94
CA GLU A 34 39.27 -20.91 -13.19
C GLU A 34 37.98 -20.23 -13.52
N ILE A 35 37.29 -19.68 -12.49
CA ILE A 35 36.07 -18.91 -12.62
C ILE A 35 36.11 -17.71 -11.66
N GLU A 36 35.43 -16.65 -12.07
CA GLU A 36 35.09 -15.55 -11.18
C GLU A 36 33.57 -15.50 -10.99
N GLU A 37 33.11 -15.47 -9.76
CA GLU A 37 31.69 -15.48 -9.44
C GLU A 37 31.39 -14.52 -8.29
N ASP A 38 30.19 -13.92 -8.32
CA ASP A 38 29.70 -13.02 -7.32
C ASP A 38 28.91 -13.79 -6.26
N ILE A 39 29.28 -13.63 -5.00
CA ILE A 39 28.66 -14.33 -3.88
C ILE A 39 28.09 -13.32 -2.90
N GLN A 40 26.83 -13.53 -2.51
CA GLN A 40 26.15 -12.73 -1.50
C GLN A 40 26.73 -12.98 -0.10
N ILE A 41 26.76 -11.92 0.71
CA ILE A 41 27.27 -11.97 2.07
C ILE A 41 26.08 -12.04 3.01
N ALA A 42 26.06 -13.10 3.83
CA ALA A 42 25.14 -13.25 4.95
C ALA A 42 25.86 -12.86 6.25
N ILE A 43 25.44 -11.77 6.86
CA ILE A 43 26.00 -11.26 8.10
C ILE A 43 25.05 -11.63 9.25
N ASN A 44 25.54 -12.42 10.20
CA ASN A 44 24.82 -12.77 11.42
C ASN A 44 25.28 -11.87 12.56
N THR A 45 24.36 -11.15 13.15
CA THR A 45 24.61 -10.30 14.33
C THR A 45 24.22 -11.01 15.62
N PRO A 46 24.88 -10.74 16.76
CA PRO A 46 24.44 -11.21 18.05
C PRO A 46 23.11 -10.55 18.47
N ALA A 47 22.45 -11.13 19.46
CA ALA A 47 21.22 -10.58 20.01
C ALA A 47 21.37 -9.11 20.44
N GLY A 48 20.39 -8.28 20.11
CA GLY A 48 20.40 -6.86 20.44
C GLY A 48 21.15 -5.96 19.45
N LEU A 49 21.68 -6.50 18.34
CA LEU A 49 22.29 -5.73 17.25
C LEU A 49 21.66 -6.08 15.90
N THR A 50 21.65 -5.10 15.00
CA THR A 50 21.23 -5.29 13.61
C THR A 50 22.19 -4.60 12.66
N VAL A 51 22.23 -5.05 11.41
CA VAL A 51 22.97 -4.37 10.33
C VAL A 51 22.14 -3.21 9.82
N LEU A 52 22.68 -2.00 9.87
CA LEU A 52 22.06 -0.80 9.33
C LEU A 52 22.47 -0.56 7.89
N ASP A 53 23.75 -0.73 7.59
CA ASP A 53 24.32 -0.50 6.27
C ASP A 53 25.59 -1.32 6.08
N THR A 54 25.94 -1.60 4.81
CA THR A 54 27.18 -2.27 4.44
C THR A 54 27.79 -1.61 3.20
N SER A 55 29.13 -1.50 3.18
CA SER A 55 29.83 -0.97 2.00
C SER A 55 29.71 -1.88 0.77
N SER A 56 29.40 -3.16 0.96
CA SER A 56 29.07 -4.12 -0.12
C SER A 56 28.28 -5.29 0.43
N ASN A 57 27.27 -5.73 -0.30
CA ASN A 57 26.47 -6.93 -0.04
C ASN A 57 26.95 -8.16 -0.82
N VAL A 58 27.94 -7.97 -1.70
CA VAL A 58 28.46 -9.00 -2.62
C VAL A 58 29.97 -8.96 -2.62
N VAL A 59 30.59 -10.12 -2.75
CA VAL A 59 32.02 -10.28 -2.99
C VAL A 59 32.24 -11.11 -4.25
N THR A 60 33.09 -10.62 -5.13
CA THR A 60 33.60 -11.38 -6.29
C THR A 60 34.73 -12.27 -5.83
N VAL A 61 34.65 -13.56 -6.11
CA VAL A 61 35.64 -14.56 -5.75
C VAL A 61 36.25 -15.20 -6.99
N GLY A 62 37.57 -15.25 -7.05
CA GLY A 62 38.30 -16.05 -8.03
C GLY A 62 38.55 -17.45 -7.45
N LEU A 63 38.04 -18.46 -8.15
CA LEU A 63 38.12 -19.87 -7.77
C LEU A 63 38.86 -20.69 -8.77
N SER A 64 39.74 -21.61 -8.31
CA SER A 64 40.40 -22.58 -9.17
C SER A 64 40.27 -24.00 -8.60
N GLY A 65 40.25 -25.00 -9.51
CA GLY A 65 40.11 -26.39 -9.11
C GLY A 65 39.82 -27.33 -10.30
N PRO A 66 39.55 -28.62 -10.02
CA PRO A 66 39.13 -29.57 -11.05
C PRO A 66 37.85 -29.09 -11.76
N ARG A 67 37.83 -29.10 -13.09
CA ARG A 67 36.77 -28.51 -13.89
C ARG A 67 35.38 -29.00 -13.54
N ASN A 68 35.21 -30.29 -13.30
CA ASN A 68 33.93 -30.90 -12.92
C ASN A 68 33.41 -30.42 -11.57
N ILE A 69 34.33 -30.00 -10.66
CA ILE A 69 33.94 -29.44 -9.31
C ILE A 69 33.65 -27.95 -9.46
N ILE A 70 34.45 -27.24 -10.27
CA ILE A 70 34.24 -25.81 -10.55
C ILE A 70 32.83 -25.58 -11.17
N ASP A 71 32.48 -26.38 -12.23
CA ASP A 71 31.16 -26.25 -12.86
C ASP A 71 30.02 -26.46 -11.84
N ARG A 72 30.13 -27.46 -10.97
CA ARG A 72 29.17 -27.71 -9.91
C ARG A 72 29.10 -26.57 -8.89
N VAL A 73 30.24 -26.00 -8.51
CA VAL A 73 30.28 -24.87 -7.56
C VAL A 73 29.66 -23.62 -8.16
N SER A 74 29.93 -23.34 -9.45
CA SER A 74 29.28 -22.25 -10.19
C SER A 74 27.75 -22.39 -10.16
N ASP A 75 27.23 -23.59 -10.43
CA ASP A 75 25.78 -23.85 -10.35
C ASP A 75 25.24 -23.64 -8.93
N MET A 76 25.97 -24.09 -7.91
CA MET A 76 25.57 -23.90 -6.50
C MET A 76 25.58 -22.42 -6.10
N ILE A 77 26.50 -21.61 -6.63
CA ILE A 77 26.53 -20.15 -6.39
C ILE A 77 25.31 -19.49 -7.04
N LYS A 78 25.01 -19.82 -8.32
CA LYS A 78 23.84 -19.30 -9.04
C LYS A 78 22.52 -19.66 -8.36
N ASP A 79 22.45 -20.84 -7.75
CA ASP A 79 21.29 -21.29 -6.96
C ASP A 79 21.24 -20.69 -5.54
N ASN A 80 22.14 -19.76 -5.18
CA ASN A 80 22.30 -19.18 -3.82
C ASN A 80 22.52 -20.24 -2.71
N LYS A 81 23.06 -21.41 -3.02
CA LYS A 81 23.39 -22.46 -2.05
C LYS A 81 24.74 -22.22 -1.36
N ILE A 82 25.59 -21.39 -1.96
CA ILE A 82 26.86 -20.95 -1.39
C ILE A 82 26.76 -19.44 -1.14
N THR A 83 26.90 -19.05 0.12
CA THR A 83 26.93 -17.65 0.56
C THR A 83 28.18 -17.42 1.41
N ALA A 84 28.70 -16.19 1.40
CA ALA A 84 29.73 -15.78 2.35
C ALA A 84 29.10 -15.51 3.71
N ARG A 85 29.38 -16.33 4.71
CA ARG A 85 28.81 -16.15 6.05
C ARG A 85 29.84 -15.51 6.99
N TYR A 86 29.42 -14.44 7.66
CA TYR A 86 30.20 -13.81 8.70
C TYR A 86 29.37 -13.71 9.98
N ASP A 87 29.87 -14.35 11.05
CA ASP A 87 29.25 -14.31 12.37
C ASP A 87 30.01 -13.33 13.24
N PHE A 88 29.32 -12.29 13.73
CA PHE A 88 29.93 -11.37 14.69
C PHE A 88 30.05 -12.05 16.06
N PRO A 89 31.17 -11.82 16.76
CA PRO A 89 31.29 -12.24 18.17
C PRO A 89 30.26 -11.47 19.03
N ASP A 90 30.04 -11.97 20.25
CA ASP A 90 29.25 -11.24 21.23
C ASP A 90 29.92 -9.88 21.52
N MET A 91 29.12 -8.82 21.40
CA MET A 91 29.54 -7.42 21.55
C MET A 91 28.60 -6.65 22.49
N SER A 92 28.13 -7.33 23.54
CA SER A 92 27.21 -6.77 24.54
C SER A 92 27.74 -5.53 25.26
N ASP A 93 29.07 -5.33 25.28
CA ASP A 93 29.73 -4.22 25.98
C ASP A 93 29.76 -2.90 25.19
N ILE A 94 29.25 -2.88 23.97
CA ILE A 94 29.24 -1.66 23.14
C ILE A 94 28.08 -0.76 23.57
N LEU A 95 28.42 0.41 24.09
CA LEU A 95 27.45 1.41 24.59
C LEU A 95 26.90 2.34 23.51
N ASN A 96 27.50 2.36 22.32
CA ASN A 96 27.07 3.27 21.23
C ASN A 96 25.83 2.71 20.53
N ASP A 97 24.89 3.59 20.22
CA ASP A 97 23.68 3.24 19.48
C ASP A 97 23.99 2.78 18.04
N GLU A 98 25.03 3.36 17.42
CA GLU A 98 25.55 3.00 16.11
C GLU A 98 27.08 2.97 16.12
N PHE A 99 27.66 2.02 15.39
CA PHE A 99 29.10 1.95 15.18
C PHE A 99 29.44 1.19 13.90
N THR A 100 30.55 1.54 13.28
CA THR A 100 31.04 0.86 12.08
C THR A 100 32.15 -0.13 12.43
N LYS A 101 32.05 -1.34 11.92
CA LYS A 101 33.08 -2.39 12.08
C LYS A 101 33.54 -2.88 10.72
N THR A 102 34.84 -2.76 10.46
CA THR A 102 35.46 -3.38 9.27
C THR A 102 35.60 -4.88 9.49
N ILE A 103 34.97 -5.68 8.67
CA ILE A 103 35.13 -7.14 8.66
C ILE A 103 36.06 -7.57 7.52
N ARG A 104 36.79 -8.66 7.71
CA ARG A 104 37.63 -9.25 6.69
C ARG A 104 37.04 -10.57 6.22
N ILE A 105 36.72 -10.65 4.94
CA ILE A 105 36.24 -11.87 4.30
C ILE A 105 37.45 -12.73 3.90
N SER A 106 37.36 -14.00 4.19
CA SER A 106 38.42 -14.99 3.92
C SER A 106 37.81 -16.35 3.60
N ARG A 107 38.62 -17.33 3.18
CA ARG A 107 38.13 -18.67 2.82
C ARG A 107 37.21 -19.31 3.87
N ARG A 108 37.46 -19.07 5.15
CA ARG A 108 36.65 -19.65 6.25
C ARG A 108 35.19 -19.18 6.28
N ASN A 109 34.91 -18.08 5.57
CA ASN A 109 33.57 -17.54 5.49
C ASN A 109 32.71 -18.24 4.43
N PHE A 110 33.32 -19.13 3.62
CA PHE A 110 32.66 -19.86 2.54
C PHE A 110 32.67 -21.37 2.81
N ASN A 111 31.59 -22.02 2.44
CA ASN A 111 31.47 -23.48 2.49
C ASN A 111 31.87 -24.13 1.16
N PHE A 112 33.09 -23.84 0.68
CA PHE A 112 33.60 -24.47 -0.54
C PHE A 112 34.11 -25.88 -0.28
N PRO A 113 34.01 -26.82 -1.25
CA PRO A 113 34.70 -28.09 -1.23
C PRO A 113 36.23 -27.93 -1.04
N GLN A 114 36.88 -28.94 -0.46
CA GLN A 114 38.32 -28.86 -0.16
C GLN A 114 39.20 -28.75 -1.41
N GLU A 115 38.72 -29.29 -2.53
CA GLU A 115 39.40 -29.31 -3.84
C GLU A 115 39.41 -27.94 -4.52
N ILE A 116 38.58 -27.00 -4.07
CA ILE A 116 38.51 -25.63 -4.62
C ILE A 116 39.50 -24.73 -3.89
N ARG A 117 40.33 -24.05 -4.66
CA ARG A 117 41.21 -22.97 -4.18
C ARG A 117 40.49 -21.65 -4.36
N LEU A 118 40.59 -20.81 -3.38
CA LEU A 118 40.16 -19.41 -3.43
C LEU A 118 41.41 -18.56 -3.70
N ASP A 119 41.48 -18.00 -4.89
CA ASP A 119 42.65 -17.27 -5.41
C ASP A 119 42.51 -15.77 -5.10
N SER A 120 41.30 -15.22 -5.25
CA SER A 120 41.04 -13.79 -4.97
C SER A 120 39.67 -13.57 -4.27
N ILE A 121 39.54 -12.47 -3.54
CA ILE A 121 38.29 -11.96 -2.95
C ILE A 121 38.33 -10.45 -3.11
N VAL A 122 37.29 -9.88 -3.75
CA VAL A 122 37.18 -8.45 -3.98
C VAL A 122 35.72 -7.98 -3.70
N PRO A 123 35.51 -7.08 -2.78
CA PRO A 123 36.45 -6.59 -1.76
C PRO A 123 36.71 -7.61 -0.65
N ASN A 124 37.91 -7.64 -0.08
CA ASN A 124 38.25 -8.52 1.03
C ASN A 124 38.03 -7.88 2.42
N ARG A 125 37.70 -6.58 2.42
CA ARG A 125 37.30 -5.82 3.63
C ARG A 125 36.00 -5.11 3.33
N ILE A 126 35.08 -5.18 4.27
CA ILE A 126 33.76 -4.63 4.17
C ILE A 126 33.48 -3.87 5.47
N ASP A 127 33.04 -2.63 5.35
CA ASP A 127 32.58 -1.85 6.48
C ASP A 127 31.10 -2.14 6.69
N VAL A 128 30.79 -2.58 7.91
CA VAL A 128 29.42 -2.90 8.33
C VAL A 128 29.03 -1.91 9.42
N MET A 129 27.97 -1.14 9.18
CA MET A 129 27.38 -0.28 10.18
C MET A 129 26.37 -1.11 10.97
N LEU A 130 26.58 -1.18 12.27
CA LEU A 130 25.75 -1.91 13.22
C LEU A 130 24.97 -0.93 14.07
N GLY A 131 23.70 -1.23 14.33
CA GLY A 131 22.82 -0.50 15.22
C GLY A 131 22.34 -1.36 16.36
N ARG A 132 22.15 -0.74 17.52
CA ARG A 132 21.55 -1.38 18.69
C ARG A 132 20.06 -1.53 18.48
N LEU A 133 19.50 -2.69 18.81
CA LEU A 133 18.07 -2.93 18.80
C LEU A 133 17.43 -2.53 20.13
N GLU A 134 16.31 -1.86 20.03
CA GLU A 134 15.45 -1.49 21.14
C GLU A 134 13.99 -1.81 20.78
N SER A 135 13.16 -1.96 21.80
CA SER A 135 11.71 -2.13 21.61
C SER A 135 10.97 -0.93 22.19
N LYS A 136 10.04 -0.36 21.41
CA LYS A 136 9.25 0.81 21.78
C LYS A 136 7.81 0.62 21.36
N TYR A 137 6.86 1.07 22.18
CA TYR A 137 5.48 1.17 21.76
C TYR A 137 5.30 2.38 20.84
N LEU A 138 4.76 2.13 19.65
CA LEU A 138 4.42 3.15 18.66
C LEU A 138 2.92 3.17 18.44
N LYS A 139 2.37 4.38 18.18
CA LYS A 139 0.97 4.54 17.82
C LYS A 139 0.73 4.06 16.41
N VAL A 140 -0.38 3.37 16.20
CA VAL A 140 -0.78 2.90 14.88
C VAL A 140 -1.45 4.02 14.10
N GLN A 141 -1.05 4.20 12.86
CA GLN A 141 -1.69 5.09 11.88
C GLN A 141 -2.22 4.26 10.72
N ILE A 142 -3.50 4.42 10.43
CA ILE A 142 -4.13 3.68 9.34
C ILE A 142 -3.88 4.40 8.01
N GLU A 143 -3.28 3.67 7.07
CA GLU A 143 -3.12 4.14 5.70
C GLU A 143 -4.28 3.64 4.83
N ARG A 144 -4.86 4.55 4.02
CA ARG A 144 -5.98 4.27 3.13
C ARG A 144 -5.59 4.48 1.67
N LYS A 145 -6.09 3.61 0.80
CA LYS A 145 -5.92 3.72 -0.64
C LYS A 145 -7.29 3.67 -1.33
N GLY A 146 -7.50 4.58 -2.27
CA GLY A 146 -8.76 4.68 -3.01
C GLY A 146 -9.72 5.69 -2.38
N ILE A 147 -10.95 5.71 -2.92
CA ILE A 147 -12.06 6.57 -2.48
C ILE A 147 -13.32 5.72 -2.37
N PRO A 148 -14.23 6.02 -1.42
CA PRO A 148 -15.53 5.37 -1.35
C PRO A 148 -16.32 5.46 -2.66
N ALA A 149 -17.40 4.71 -2.77
CA ALA A 149 -18.30 4.80 -3.91
C ALA A 149 -18.85 6.24 -4.03
N PRO A 150 -19.16 6.72 -5.25
CA PRO A 150 -19.75 8.04 -5.43
C PRO A 150 -20.96 8.24 -4.55
N GLY A 151 -21.03 9.38 -3.84
CA GLY A 151 -22.08 9.71 -2.89
C GLY A 151 -21.98 9.04 -1.52
N TYR A 152 -20.83 8.47 -1.21
CA TYR A 152 -20.51 7.92 0.11
C TYR A 152 -19.24 8.52 0.66
N GLU A 153 -19.17 8.69 1.99
CA GLU A 153 -18.00 9.18 2.70
C GLU A 153 -17.70 8.32 3.94
N ILE A 154 -16.43 8.26 4.32
CA ILE A 154 -16.00 7.63 5.56
C ILE A 154 -16.16 8.65 6.67
N THR A 155 -17.11 8.42 7.57
CA THR A 155 -17.42 9.29 8.71
C THR A 155 -16.57 9.01 9.92
N ASN A 156 -16.28 7.74 10.19
CA ASN A 156 -15.46 7.33 11.32
C ASN A 156 -14.54 6.17 10.92
N GLU A 157 -13.41 6.09 11.63
CA GLU A 157 -12.42 5.03 11.52
C GLU A 157 -12.14 4.46 12.90
N TYR A 158 -12.26 3.16 13.02
CA TYR A 158 -11.99 2.44 14.25
C TYR A 158 -10.95 1.37 14.00
N PHE A 159 -10.02 1.20 14.93
CA PHE A 159 -9.00 0.15 14.83
C PHE A 159 -8.51 -0.27 16.22
N TYR A 160 -7.96 -1.47 16.28
CA TYR A 160 -7.37 -2.03 17.50
C TYR A 160 -6.29 -3.07 17.12
N PRO A 161 -5.16 -3.08 17.83
CA PRO A 161 -4.75 -2.18 18.93
C PRO A 161 -4.35 -0.78 18.43
N HIS A 162 -4.35 0.21 19.34
CA HIS A 162 -3.92 1.59 19.02
C HIS A 162 -2.41 1.80 19.12
N GLU A 163 -1.73 0.95 19.89
CA GLU A 163 -0.29 0.97 20.06
C GLU A 163 0.23 -0.46 19.94
N VAL A 164 1.40 -0.63 19.31
CA VAL A 164 2.05 -1.92 19.09
C VAL A 164 3.50 -1.84 19.51
N LEU A 165 4.03 -2.97 20.00
CA LEU A 165 5.43 -3.09 20.36
C LEU A 165 6.27 -3.33 19.10
N VAL A 166 7.13 -2.38 18.76
CA VAL A 166 8.01 -2.44 17.60
C VAL A 166 9.44 -2.59 18.07
N THR A 167 10.16 -3.54 17.47
CA THR A 167 11.60 -3.73 17.69
C THR A 167 12.37 -3.27 16.47
N GLY A 168 13.33 -2.39 16.67
CA GLY A 168 14.13 -1.82 15.59
C GLY A 168 15.37 -1.09 16.12
N PRO A 169 16.17 -0.47 15.23
CA PRO A 169 17.34 0.29 15.62
C PRO A 169 16.99 1.46 16.54
N THR A 170 17.76 1.62 17.62
CA THR A 170 17.52 2.64 18.65
C THR A 170 17.42 4.06 18.10
N ASN A 171 18.28 4.43 17.15
CA ASN A 171 18.28 5.75 16.51
C ASN A 171 16.99 6.04 15.74
N VAL A 172 16.42 5.02 15.08
CA VAL A 172 15.16 5.11 14.32
C VAL A 172 13.99 5.21 15.29
N LEU A 173 13.93 4.34 16.28
CA LEU A 173 12.84 4.30 17.24
C LEU A 173 12.79 5.51 18.17
N LYS A 174 13.94 6.18 18.44
CA LYS A 174 13.94 7.44 19.21
C LYS A 174 13.09 8.52 18.55
N GLU A 175 13.17 8.64 17.24
CA GLU A 175 12.45 9.66 16.45
C GLU A 175 11.05 9.20 16.01
N ALA A 176 10.82 7.90 15.94
CA ALA A 176 9.54 7.35 15.54
C ALA A 176 8.50 7.48 16.66
N GLU A 177 7.33 8.01 16.33
CA GLU A 177 6.16 8.11 17.22
C GLU A 177 4.99 7.26 16.72
N VAL A 178 4.96 7.02 15.41
CA VAL A 178 3.88 6.30 14.74
C VAL A 178 4.44 5.19 13.84
N ILE A 179 3.62 4.19 13.59
CA ILE A 179 3.84 3.14 12.60
C ILE A 179 2.60 3.03 11.72
N SER A 180 2.79 3.07 10.40
CA SER A 180 1.70 2.96 9.45
C SER A 180 1.32 1.50 9.17
N THR A 181 0.04 1.29 8.90
CA THR A 181 -0.42 0.02 8.33
C THR A 181 -0.09 -0.04 6.84
N LYS A 182 -0.09 -1.24 6.27
CA LYS A 182 -0.19 -1.37 4.82
C LYS A 182 -1.48 -0.71 4.33
N PRO A 183 -1.48 -0.08 3.15
CA PRO A 183 -2.65 0.64 2.69
C PRO A 183 -3.88 -0.27 2.55
N THR A 184 -4.96 0.08 3.26
CA THR A 184 -6.26 -0.60 3.17
C THR A 184 -7.02 -0.04 1.98
N ASP A 185 -7.46 -0.91 1.08
CA ASP A 185 -8.24 -0.49 -0.10
C ASP A 185 -9.69 -0.19 0.31
N VAL A 186 -10.05 1.08 0.25
CA VAL A 186 -11.39 1.60 0.52
C VAL A 186 -12.14 1.98 -0.77
N ASN A 187 -11.62 1.55 -1.92
CA ASN A 187 -12.20 1.91 -3.20
C ASN A 187 -13.58 1.29 -3.40
N GLY A 188 -14.56 2.15 -3.69
CA GLY A 188 -15.92 1.74 -4.00
C GLY A 188 -16.74 1.17 -2.84
N ILE A 189 -16.31 1.34 -1.58
CA ILE A 189 -17.08 0.90 -0.42
C ILE A 189 -18.35 1.74 -0.24
N THR A 190 -19.41 1.08 0.28
CA THR A 190 -20.72 1.69 0.58
C THR A 190 -21.15 1.37 2.01
N SER A 191 -22.16 2.05 2.52
CA SER A 191 -22.67 1.87 3.88
C SER A 191 -23.07 0.44 4.26
N GLY A 192 -23.44 -0.38 3.26
CA GLY A 192 -23.85 -1.79 3.49
C GLY A 192 -22.70 -2.76 3.74
N GLN A 193 -21.47 -2.40 3.37
CA GLN A 193 -20.29 -3.29 3.46
C GLN A 193 -19.56 -3.21 4.80
N ASN A 194 -19.80 -2.18 5.58
CA ASN A 194 -19.05 -1.88 6.80
C ASN A 194 -19.55 -2.50 8.10
N ARG A 195 -20.71 -3.13 8.11
CA ARG A 195 -21.33 -3.54 9.37
C ARG A 195 -20.90 -4.92 9.88
N THR A 196 -20.09 -5.66 9.16
CA THR A 196 -20.02 -7.11 9.43
C THR A 196 -18.67 -7.62 9.90
N PHE A 197 -17.52 -7.07 9.52
CA PHE A 197 -16.23 -7.63 9.96
C PHE A 197 -15.12 -6.58 9.97
N PRO A 198 -14.28 -6.53 11.02
CA PRO A 198 -13.02 -5.81 10.98
C PRO A 198 -12.11 -6.44 9.91
N TRP A 199 -11.38 -5.60 9.19
CA TRP A 199 -10.33 -6.07 8.26
C TRP A 199 -9.04 -6.24 9.05
N ALA A 200 -8.43 -7.42 8.95
CA ALA A 200 -7.07 -7.62 9.43
C ALA A 200 -6.10 -6.94 8.46
N VAL A 201 -5.30 -6.03 8.96
CA VAL A 201 -4.33 -5.26 8.17
C VAL A 201 -2.94 -5.44 8.76
N ASP A 202 -1.99 -5.82 7.92
CA ASP A 202 -0.59 -5.90 8.32
C ASP A 202 -0.02 -4.50 8.53
N LEU A 203 0.91 -4.40 9.47
CA LEU A 203 1.75 -3.22 9.64
C LEU A 203 2.86 -3.16 8.59
N GLU A 204 3.31 -1.96 8.27
CA GLU A 204 4.53 -1.79 7.51
C GLU A 204 5.71 -2.35 8.31
N GLN A 205 6.54 -3.18 7.66
CA GLN A 205 7.70 -3.81 8.28
C GLN A 205 8.96 -2.95 8.15
N SER A 206 8.79 -1.66 7.93
CA SER A 206 9.89 -0.69 7.85
C SER A 206 9.43 0.69 8.27
N ILE A 207 10.34 1.46 8.87
CA ILE A 207 10.15 2.88 9.13
C ILE A 207 11.04 3.64 8.18
N SER A 208 10.44 4.57 7.43
CA SER A 208 11.17 5.46 6.52
C SER A 208 11.43 6.79 7.19
N PHE A 209 12.65 7.27 7.10
CA PHE A 209 13.06 8.60 7.59
C PHE A 209 14.06 9.24 6.64
N VAL A 210 14.27 10.53 6.78
CA VAL A 210 15.23 11.28 5.95
C VAL A 210 16.55 11.41 6.70
N LYS A 211 17.62 10.88 6.12
CA LYS A 211 19.00 11.04 6.62
C LYS A 211 19.87 11.58 5.48
N ASP A 212 20.56 12.68 5.70
CA ASP A 212 21.44 13.32 4.71
C ASP A 212 20.75 13.56 3.34
N ASP A 213 19.53 14.11 3.37
CA ASP A 213 18.65 14.35 2.20
C ASP A 213 18.28 13.08 1.40
N LYS A 214 18.44 11.89 1.97
CA LYS A 214 18.02 10.63 1.37
C LYS A 214 16.94 9.96 2.20
N TYR A 215 15.95 9.36 1.51
CA TYR A 215 15.00 8.47 2.16
C TYR A 215 15.68 7.14 2.49
N VAL A 216 15.70 6.80 3.76
CA VAL A 216 16.22 5.54 4.26
C VAL A 216 15.04 4.77 4.86
N SER A 217 14.84 3.55 4.42
CA SER A 217 13.85 2.63 4.99
C SER A 217 14.58 1.58 5.80
N VAL A 218 14.28 1.51 7.08
CA VAL A 218 14.93 0.55 8.00
C VAL A 218 13.91 -0.51 8.37
N PRO A 219 14.24 -1.79 8.18
CA PRO A 219 13.36 -2.88 8.57
C PRO A 219 13.17 -2.89 10.10
N ILE A 220 11.95 -3.13 10.51
CA ILE A 220 11.53 -3.30 11.89
C ILE A 220 10.85 -4.66 12.05
N ASN A 221 10.71 -5.15 13.25
CA ASN A 221 9.93 -6.34 13.54
C ASN A 221 8.69 -5.95 14.37
N CYS A 222 7.52 -6.25 13.81
CA CYS A 222 6.24 -6.15 14.49
C CYS A 222 5.38 -7.33 14.05
N GLU A 223 4.95 -8.16 14.99
CA GLU A 223 4.18 -9.38 14.72
C GLU A 223 2.67 -9.19 14.94
N GLU A 224 2.23 -7.98 15.32
CA GLU A 224 0.84 -7.71 15.61
C GLU A 224 0.04 -7.37 14.35
N GLU A 225 -1.17 -7.91 14.26
CA GLU A 225 -2.16 -7.57 13.24
C GLU A 225 -3.11 -6.49 13.77
N ILE A 226 -3.48 -5.54 12.91
CA ILE A 226 -4.41 -4.48 13.24
C ILE A 226 -5.77 -4.80 12.64
N ASN A 227 -6.80 -4.81 13.47
CA ASN A 227 -8.17 -4.91 13.02
C ASN A 227 -8.72 -3.51 12.78
N VAL A 228 -9.14 -3.23 11.54
CA VAL A 228 -9.65 -1.92 11.12
C VAL A 228 -11.07 -2.07 10.60
N TRP A 229 -11.95 -1.11 10.93
CA TRP A 229 -13.26 -0.97 10.31
C TRP A 229 -13.61 0.50 10.13
N PHE A 230 -14.31 0.79 9.06
CA PHE A 230 -14.74 2.12 8.69
C PHE A 230 -16.26 2.25 8.81
N GLU A 231 -16.72 3.36 9.31
CA GLU A 231 -18.12 3.74 9.22
C GLU A 231 -18.30 4.60 7.98
N VAL A 232 -19.15 4.14 7.07
CA VAL A 232 -19.40 4.82 5.79
C VAL A 232 -20.87 5.23 5.77
N SER A 233 -21.13 6.49 5.50
CA SER A 233 -22.46 7.06 5.35
C SER A 233 -22.64 7.63 3.94
N GLU A 234 -23.89 7.92 3.58
CA GLU A 234 -24.17 8.70 2.39
C GLU A 234 -23.69 10.13 2.56
N GLU A 235 -23.02 10.66 1.56
CA GLU A 235 -22.55 12.04 1.52
C GLU A 235 -23.77 12.97 1.46
N GLU A 236 -23.95 13.85 2.47
CA GLU A 236 -25.01 14.86 2.46
C GLU A 236 -24.55 16.11 1.71
N ASP A 237 -25.46 16.70 0.94
CA ASP A 237 -25.21 17.94 0.21
C ASP A 237 -26.46 18.85 0.27
N ILE A 238 -26.28 20.11 -0.11
CA ILE A 238 -27.36 21.09 -0.24
C ILE A 238 -27.41 21.56 -1.69
N LYS A 239 -28.57 21.35 -2.34
CA LYS A 239 -28.79 21.78 -3.71
C LYS A 239 -29.92 22.79 -3.80
N LYS A 240 -29.64 23.92 -4.47
CA LYS A 240 -30.63 24.95 -4.75
C LYS A 240 -31.34 24.65 -6.05
N PHE A 241 -32.68 24.58 -5.98
CA PHE A 241 -33.57 24.47 -7.12
C PHE A 241 -34.19 25.83 -7.38
N GLU A 242 -34.02 26.32 -8.60
CA GLU A 242 -34.57 27.58 -9.06
C GLU A 242 -35.77 27.32 -9.99
N LYS A 243 -36.68 28.29 -10.08
CA LYS A 243 -37.85 28.25 -10.97
C LYS A 243 -38.80 27.09 -10.73
N ILE A 244 -39.04 26.75 -9.46
CA ILE A 244 -40.11 25.81 -9.08
C ILE A 244 -41.44 26.53 -9.25
N LYS A 245 -42.33 26.00 -10.09
CA LYS A 245 -43.63 26.59 -10.36
C LYS A 245 -44.56 26.42 -9.18
N VAL A 246 -45.19 27.53 -8.75
CA VAL A 246 -46.18 27.53 -7.68
C VAL A 246 -47.58 27.29 -8.26
N ASN A 247 -48.25 26.25 -7.76
CA ASN A 247 -49.62 25.94 -8.08
C ASN A 247 -50.57 26.57 -7.07
N VAL A 248 -51.73 26.98 -7.53
CA VAL A 248 -52.77 27.57 -6.66
C VAL A 248 -53.85 26.54 -6.40
N LEU A 249 -54.11 26.24 -5.12
CA LEU A 249 -55.21 25.41 -4.68
C LEU A 249 -56.35 26.31 -4.16
N HIS A 250 -57.56 26.02 -4.59
CA HIS A 250 -58.77 26.69 -4.10
C HIS A 250 -59.96 25.74 -4.17
N HIS A 251 -61.00 26.03 -3.36
CA HIS A 251 -62.27 25.30 -3.43
C HIS A 251 -62.98 25.50 -4.76
N ILE A 252 -63.82 24.51 -5.16
CA ILE A 252 -64.60 24.54 -6.40
C ILE A 252 -65.48 25.80 -6.51
N ASN A 253 -65.98 26.31 -5.37
CA ASN A 253 -66.84 27.48 -5.32
C ASN A 253 -66.10 28.79 -5.03
N TYR A 254 -64.78 28.85 -5.29
CA TYR A 254 -64.01 30.06 -5.07
C TYR A 254 -64.24 31.07 -6.19
N ASN A 255 -64.98 32.15 -5.87
CA ASN A 255 -65.48 33.12 -6.85
C ASN A 255 -64.54 34.29 -7.13
N PHE A 256 -63.28 34.17 -6.80
CA PHE A 256 -62.28 35.21 -6.99
C PHE A 256 -61.23 34.77 -8.04
N ARG A 257 -60.71 35.75 -8.78
CA ARG A 257 -59.56 35.50 -9.67
C ARG A 257 -58.29 35.66 -8.87
N VAL A 258 -57.40 34.66 -8.95
CA VAL A 258 -56.10 34.63 -8.27
C VAL A 258 -54.98 34.99 -9.26
N LYS A 259 -54.16 35.96 -8.89
CA LYS A 259 -52.99 36.34 -9.66
C LYS A 259 -51.77 36.24 -8.76
N LEU A 260 -50.83 35.36 -9.10
CA LEU A 260 -49.54 35.28 -8.48
C LEU A 260 -48.64 36.40 -9.00
N LYS A 261 -47.94 37.08 -8.12
CA LYS A 261 -46.96 38.08 -8.49
C LYS A 261 -45.63 37.40 -8.83
N ASP A 262 -45.31 36.33 -8.06
CA ASP A 262 -44.17 35.47 -8.27
C ASP A 262 -44.65 34.06 -8.62
N GLU A 263 -44.59 33.69 -9.91
CA GLU A 263 -45.04 32.37 -10.38
C GLU A 263 -44.08 31.24 -10.05
N HIS A 264 -42.85 31.57 -9.67
CA HIS A 264 -41.76 30.63 -9.39
C HIS A 264 -41.07 31.00 -8.09
N ILE A 265 -40.63 29.97 -7.38
CA ILE A 265 -39.82 30.10 -6.16
C ILE A 265 -38.49 29.42 -6.33
N ALA A 266 -37.52 29.76 -5.45
CA ALA A 266 -36.29 29.02 -5.23
C ALA A 266 -36.36 28.29 -3.93
N LEU A 267 -35.89 27.06 -3.88
CA LEU A 267 -35.89 26.19 -2.72
C LEU A 267 -34.52 25.51 -2.60
N SER A 268 -33.95 25.51 -1.39
CA SER A 268 -32.75 24.71 -1.10
C SER A 268 -33.18 23.43 -0.38
N LEU A 269 -32.73 22.30 -0.89
CA LEU A 269 -32.96 20.99 -0.30
C LEU A 269 -31.65 20.40 0.19
N LYS A 270 -31.70 19.80 1.37
CA LYS A 270 -30.60 19.06 2.01
C LYS A 270 -30.95 17.57 2.02
N GLY A 271 -29.95 16.74 1.79
CA GLY A 271 -30.07 15.28 1.88
C GLY A 271 -28.98 14.56 1.10
N PRO A 272 -29.16 13.24 0.86
CA PRO A 272 -28.16 12.43 0.16
C PRO A 272 -27.82 13.00 -1.22
N LYS A 273 -26.55 13.25 -1.47
CA LYS A 273 -26.04 13.85 -2.71
C LYS A 273 -26.51 13.12 -3.96
N LEU A 274 -26.50 11.77 -3.94
CA LEU A 274 -26.98 10.98 -5.07
C LEU A 274 -28.47 11.22 -5.38
N MET A 275 -29.28 11.47 -4.35
CA MET A 275 -30.67 11.76 -4.51
C MET A 275 -30.85 13.18 -5.08
N LEU A 276 -30.12 14.15 -4.54
CA LEU A 276 -30.14 15.53 -5.02
C LEU A 276 -29.65 15.67 -6.47
N ASP A 277 -28.65 14.86 -6.88
CA ASP A 277 -28.11 14.89 -8.25
C ASP A 277 -29.12 14.39 -9.29
N ARG A 278 -29.97 13.42 -8.92
CA ARG A 278 -31.02 12.86 -9.79
C ARG A 278 -32.29 13.68 -9.82
N LEU A 279 -32.48 14.52 -8.78
CA LEU A 279 -33.69 15.31 -8.64
C LEU A 279 -33.71 16.49 -9.61
N ASN A 280 -34.85 16.67 -10.28
CA ASN A 280 -35.14 17.81 -11.15
C ASN A 280 -36.19 18.74 -10.51
N SER A 281 -36.24 20.00 -10.95
CA SER A 281 -37.24 20.97 -10.44
C SER A 281 -38.68 20.52 -10.66
N ASN A 282 -38.95 19.65 -11.63
CA ASN A 282 -40.29 19.12 -11.92
C ASN A 282 -40.76 18.04 -10.92
N ASP A 283 -39.83 17.46 -10.16
CA ASP A 283 -40.12 16.44 -9.14
C ASP A 283 -40.55 17.08 -7.81
N ILE A 284 -40.42 18.41 -7.70
CA ILE A 284 -40.82 19.22 -6.57
C ILE A 284 -42.15 19.91 -6.88
N THR A 285 -43.14 19.66 -6.05
CA THR A 285 -44.46 20.34 -6.21
C THR A 285 -44.57 21.39 -5.14
N ALA A 286 -44.75 22.66 -5.58
CA ALA A 286 -44.99 23.79 -4.71
C ALA A 286 -46.43 24.26 -4.91
N TYR A 287 -47.15 24.56 -3.82
CA TYR A 287 -48.52 25.03 -3.86
C TYR A 287 -48.84 25.98 -2.71
N ILE A 288 -49.88 26.82 -2.95
CA ILE A 288 -50.50 27.67 -1.94
C ILE A 288 -51.99 27.37 -1.89
N ASP A 289 -52.58 27.38 -0.72
CA ASP A 289 -54.03 27.30 -0.56
C ASP A 289 -54.60 28.71 -0.30
N VAL A 290 -55.40 29.16 -1.24
CA VAL A 290 -56.05 30.47 -1.17
C VAL A 290 -57.52 30.38 -0.76
N SER A 291 -58.02 29.19 -0.42
CA SER A 291 -59.46 28.94 -0.10
C SER A 291 -60.00 29.81 1.00
N SER A 292 -59.18 30.22 1.94
CA SER A 292 -59.57 31.04 3.11
C SER A 292 -59.33 32.54 2.92
N LEU A 293 -58.79 32.98 1.78
CA LEU A 293 -58.43 34.37 1.53
C LEU A 293 -59.61 35.19 1.08
N THR A 294 -60.16 35.99 2.00
CA THR A 294 -61.25 36.96 1.78
C THR A 294 -61.03 38.14 2.72
N PRO A 295 -61.34 39.41 2.35
CA PRO A 295 -61.84 39.91 1.05
C PRO A 295 -60.75 40.00 -0.03
N PRO A 296 -61.10 40.42 -1.28
CA PRO A 296 -60.14 40.74 -2.35
C PRO A 296 -59.09 41.73 -1.88
N GLY A 297 -57.80 41.48 -2.25
CA GLY A 297 -56.64 42.27 -1.90
C GLY A 297 -55.31 41.54 -2.06
N PRO A 298 -54.19 42.21 -1.75
CA PRO A 298 -52.87 41.59 -1.76
C PRO A 298 -52.63 40.81 -0.44
N TYR A 299 -52.14 39.58 -0.61
CA TYR A 299 -51.78 38.68 0.51
C TYR A 299 -50.35 38.16 0.32
N LYS A 300 -49.72 37.82 1.46
CA LYS A 300 -48.47 37.11 1.49
C LYS A 300 -48.73 35.74 2.08
N GLN A 301 -48.47 34.71 1.32
CA GLN A 301 -48.77 33.32 1.67
C GLN A 301 -47.49 32.46 1.72
N PRO A 302 -47.34 31.63 2.76
CA PRO A 302 -46.31 30.60 2.77
C PRO A 302 -46.61 29.57 1.68
N VAL A 303 -45.56 29.06 1.04
CA VAL A 303 -45.66 28.02 0.04
C VAL A 303 -45.39 26.67 0.64
N ASP A 304 -46.32 25.77 0.52
CA ASP A 304 -46.12 24.38 0.90
C ASP A 304 -45.44 23.62 -0.25
N CYS A 305 -44.48 22.81 0.10
CA CYS A 305 -43.70 22.05 -0.88
C CYS A 305 -43.81 20.55 -0.55
N THR A 306 -44.16 19.78 -1.59
CA THR A 306 -44.09 18.32 -1.55
C THR A 306 -42.76 17.93 -2.18
N ILE A 307 -41.90 17.32 -1.38
CA ILE A 307 -40.56 16.86 -1.74
C ILE A 307 -40.47 15.34 -1.59
N PRO A 308 -39.58 14.65 -2.30
CA PRO A 308 -39.33 13.23 -2.10
C PRO A 308 -38.90 12.90 -0.66
N GLU A 309 -39.26 11.70 -0.21
CA GLU A 309 -38.91 11.18 1.10
C GLU A 309 -37.37 11.07 1.25
N GLY A 310 -36.86 11.48 2.41
CA GLY A 310 -35.40 11.50 2.67
C GLY A 310 -34.71 12.82 2.33
N LEU A 311 -35.44 13.85 1.88
CA LEU A 311 -34.93 15.21 1.68
C LEU A 311 -35.60 16.16 2.69
N GLU A 312 -34.85 17.20 3.06
CA GLU A 312 -35.30 18.25 3.97
C GLU A 312 -35.18 19.62 3.30
N ILE A 313 -36.09 20.54 3.65
CA ILE A 313 -36.01 21.93 3.20
C ILE A 313 -34.98 22.65 4.08
N GLU A 314 -33.94 23.18 3.42
CA GLU A 314 -32.92 23.97 4.08
C GLU A 314 -33.30 25.46 4.05
N GLY A 315 -33.39 26.05 5.23
CA GLY A 315 -33.71 27.45 5.42
C GLY A 315 -35.20 27.74 5.74
N ASN A 316 -35.62 28.97 5.46
CA ASN A 316 -36.99 29.40 5.76
C ASN A 316 -37.97 28.96 4.67
N GLN A 317 -39.20 28.64 5.07
CA GLN A 317 -40.30 28.37 4.14
C GLN A 317 -40.48 29.55 3.16
N PRO A 318 -40.49 29.32 1.86
CA PRO A 318 -40.67 30.40 0.88
C PRO A 318 -42.09 30.99 0.96
N GLU A 319 -42.19 32.28 0.67
CA GLU A 319 -43.45 33.02 0.66
C GLU A 319 -43.65 33.68 -0.69
N VAL A 320 -44.89 33.73 -1.15
CA VAL A 320 -45.28 34.41 -2.41
C VAL A 320 -46.35 35.45 -2.20
N HIS A 321 -46.32 36.47 -3.04
CA HIS A 321 -47.35 37.48 -3.05
C HIS A 321 -48.49 37.10 -3.99
N VAL A 322 -49.70 37.16 -3.48
CA VAL A 322 -50.93 36.77 -4.18
C VAL A 322 -51.91 37.93 -4.18
N ASP A 323 -52.38 38.30 -5.32
CA ASP A 323 -53.46 39.31 -5.46
C ASP A 323 -54.77 38.57 -5.76
N ILE A 324 -55.76 38.77 -4.89
CA ILE A 324 -57.11 38.24 -5.04
C ILE A 324 -58.00 39.37 -5.62
N MET A 325 -58.62 39.12 -6.77
CA MET A 325 -59.46 40.07 -7.50
C MET A 325 -60.90 39.54 -7.61
N GLU A 326 -61.84 40.47 -7.59
CA GLU A 326 -63.26 40.13 -7.89
C GLU A 326 -63.41 39.62 -9.34
N THR A 327 -64.21 38.59 -9.52
CA THR A 327 -64.58 38.12 -10.86
C THR A 327 -65.60 39.06 -11.41
N THR A 328 -65.18 40.00 -12.28
CA THR A 328 -66.15 40.86 -13.01
C THR A 328 -66.98 39.99 -13.95
N THR A 329 -68.23 39.73 -13.59
CA THR A 329 -69.17 39.09 -14.48
C THR A 329 -69.53 40.13 -15.56
N GLU A 330 -68.89 40.05 -16.69
CA GLU A 330 -69.43 40.74 -17.88
C GLU A 330 -70.80 40.13 -18.22
N THR A 331 -71.87 40.82 -17.81
CA THR A 331 -73.21 40.53 -18.25
C THR A 331 -73.29 40.87 -19.72
N ARG A 332 -73.49 39.89 -20.53
CA ARG A 332 -73.81 40.00 -21.94
C ARG A 332 -75.30 39.95 -22.16
#